data_cae723de7f574dc42e6a0a551acfe71f
#
_entry.id   cae723de7f574dc42e6a0a551acfe71f
#
_cell.length_a   1.000
_cell.length_b   1.000
_cell.length_c   1.000
_cell.angle_alpha   90.00
_cell.angle_beta   90.00
_cell.angle_gamma   90.00
#
_symmetry.space_group_name_H-M   'P 1'
#
loop_
_entity.id
_entity.type
_entity.pdbx_description
1 polymer ?
#
loop_
_entity_poly.entity_id
_entity_poly.type
_entity_poly.pdbx_seq_one_letter_code
_entity_poly.pdbx_strand_id
1 'polypeptide(L)'
;MKKIIAIFVLAAGLVSGTVQAQNKFGFIRVDEVVSLMPELKKIDTLLTSYQNDTLPRTYNYLLSNYQHYDSIANDSAHQTLVVRQQASRQRTDFLGELQNWQASAQQLIEAKQNALLQPVYDKVLKAIDEVAKEKGYSYVFNRESLLVGPPADNLLPMVAEKLKVKLPPAGTQTQPTQKLPPKTGN
;
A
#
# COMPACT_ATOMS: atom_id res chain seq x y z
N MET A 1 -7.81 45.72 -56.41
CA MET A 1 -6.82 44.77 -55.83
C MET A 1 -6.71 44.90 -54.29
N LYS A 2 -6.64 46.09 -53.69
CA LYS A 2 -6.53 46.28 -52.23
C LYS A 2 -7.71 45.71 -51.42
N LYS A 3 -8.94 45.74 -51.96
CA LYS A 3 -10.14 45.22 -51.28
C LYS A 3 -10.23 43.66 -51.23
N ILE A 4 -9.61 42.99 -52.22
CA ILE A 4 -9.57 41.53 -52.29
C ILE A 4 -8.55 40.98 -51.26
N ILE A 5 -7.43 41.67 -51.08
CA ILE A 5 -6.42 41.30 -50.08
C ILE A 5 -6.99 41.44 -48.65
N ALA A 6 -7.81 42.45 -48.36
CA ALA A 6 -8.43 42.65 -47.07
C ALA A 6 -9.42 41.53 -46.71
N ILE A 7 -10.16 40.97 -47.67
CA ILE A 7 -11.08 39.86 -47.47
C ILE A 7 -10.31 38.56 -47.22
N PHE A 8 -9.14 38.37 -47.85
CA PHE A 8 -8.35 37.16 -47.66
C PHE A 8 -7.66 37.14 -46.26
N VAL A 9 -7.25 38.30 -45.76
CA VAL A 9 -6.69 38.44 -44.42
C VAL A 9 -7.77 38.21 -43.33
N LEU A 10 -9.01 38.67 -43.59
CA LEU A 10 -10.13 38.46 -42.68
C LEU A 10 -10.60 36.99 -42.63
N ALA A 11 -10.55 36.29 -43.78
CA ALA A 11 -10.88 34.85 -43.86
C ALA A 11 -9.83 33.97 -43.20
N ALA A 12 -8.55 34.35 -43.21
CA ALA A 12 -7.48 33.61 -42.55
C ALA A 12 -7.52 33.72 -41.01
N GLY A 13 -8.13 34.77 -40.43
CA GLY A 13 -8.32 34.96 -39.00
C GLY A 13 -9.42 34.10 -38.35
N LEU A 14 -10.34 33.54 -39.15
CA LEU A 14 -11.47 32.76 -38.64
C LEU A 14 -11.19 31.23 -38.56
N VAL A 15 -9.99 30.77 -38.93
CA VAL A 15 -9.56 29.36 -38.81
C VAL A 15 -8.75 29.18 -37.50
N SER A 16 -8.90 30.08 -36.51
CA SER A 16 -8.47 29.79 -35.14
C SER A 16 -9.42 28.73 -34.58
N GLY A 17 -9.26 27.49 -35.07
CA GLY A 17 -9.93 26.34 -34.51
C GLY A 17 -9.70 26.33 -33.02
N THR A 18 -10.76 26.39 -32.25
CA THR A 18 -10.72 26.10 -30.82
C THR A 18 -10.08 24.72 -30.67
N VAL A 19 -8.80 24.69 -30.33
CA VAL A 19 -8.14 23.49 -29.88
C VAL A 19 -8.89 23.13 -28.57
N GLN A 20 -9.95 22.37 -28.68
CA GLN A 20 -10.55 21.73 -27.53
C GLN A 20 -9.45 20.85 -26.95
N ALA A 21 -8.94 21.24 -25.81
CA ALA A 21 -8.05 20.39 -25.04
C ALA A 21 -8.84 19.12 -24.71
N GLN A 22 -8.73 18.09 -25.55
CA GLN A 22 -9.34 16.80 -25.28
C GLN A 22 -8.70 16.29 -24.00
N ASN A 23 -9.54 16.05 -22.97
CA ASN A 23 -9.07 15.43 -21.75
C ASN A 23 -8.43 14.08 -22.08
N LYS A 24 -7.14 13.97 -21.87
CA LYS A 24 -6.40 12.74 -22.10
C LYS A 24 -6.51 11.87 -20.86
N PHE A 25 -6.99 10.65 -21.05
CA PHE A 25 -7.18 9.65 -20.00
C PHE A 25 -6.08 8.60 -20.12
N GLY A 26 -5.46 8.26 -18.98
CA GLY A 26 -4.51 7.18 -18.92
C GLY A 26 -4.91 6.15 -17.86
N PHE A 27 -4.20 5.05 -17.84
CA PHE A 27 -4.38 4.03 -16.80
C PHE A 27 -3.05 3.36 -16.45
N ILE A 28 -3.00 2.81 -15.23
CA ILE A 28 -1.84 2.09 -14.73
C ILE A 28 -2.28 1.08 -13.67
N ARG A 29 -1.54 -0.01 -13.53
CA ARG A 29 -1.68 -0.91 -12.39
C ARG A 29 -0.64 -0.53 -11.34
N VAL A 30 -1.08 0.15 -10.29
CA VAL A 30 -0.19 0.68 -9.24
C VAL A 30 0.58 -0.45 -8.55
N ASP A 31 -0.10 -1.55 -8.19
CA ASP A 31 0.51 -2.69 -7.50
C ASP A 31 1.59 -3.39 -8.34
N GLU A 32 1.43 -3.38 -9.67
CA GLU A 32 2.45 -3.90 -10.57
C GLU A 32 3.74 -3.06 -10.49
N VAL A 33 3.61 -1.72 -10.48
CA VAL A 33 4.77 -0.83 -10.29
C VAL A 33 5.40 -1.04 -8.93
N VAL A 34 4.60 -1.08 -7.86
CA VAL A 34 5.07 -1.32 -6.48
C VAL A 34 5.84 -2.63 -6.40
N SER A 35 5.34 -3.71 -7.03
CA SER A 35 6.01 -5.02 -7.03
C SER A 35 7.41 -5.03 -7.67
N LEU A 36 7.69 -4.05 -8.53
CA LEU A 36 9.00 -3.89 -9.19
C LEU A 36 9.98 -3.03 -8.38
N MET A 37 9.53 -2.42 -7.28
CA MET A 37 10.36 -1.51 -6.50
C MET A 37 11.45 -2.27 -5.74
N PRO A 38 12.72 -1.84 -5.84
CA PRO A 38 13.83 -2.51 -5.17
C PRO A 38 13.75 -2.44 -3.64
N GLU A 39 13.00 -1.47 -3.11
CA GLU A 39 12.75 -1.30 -1.68
C GLU A 39 12.02 -2.49 -1.05
N LEU A 40 11.26 -3.28 -1.83
CA LEU A 40 10.51 -4.43 -1.31
C LEU A 40 11.41 -5.47 -0.65
N LYS A 41 12.60 -5.73 -1.20
CA LYS A 41 13.57 -6.65 -0.59
C LYS A 41 13.97 -6.24 0.82
N LYS A 42 14.13 -4.93 1.04
CA LYS A 42 14.43 -4.38 2.38
C LYS A 42 13.22 -4.49 3.30
N ILE A 43 12.02 -4.26 2.76
CA ILE A 43 10.76 -4.39 3.52
C ILE A 43 10.58 -5.84 3.97
N ASP A 44 10.80 -6.83 3.10
CA ASP A 44 10.72 -8.25 3.45
C ASP A 44 11.68 -8.60 4.59
N THR A 45 12.92 -8.11 4.53
CA THR A 45 13.91 -8.31 5.59
C THR A 45 13.46 -7.67 6.91
N LEU A 46 12.95 -6.43 6.87
CA LEU A 46 12.47 -5.72 8.05
C LEU A 46 11.23 -6.39 8.66
N LEU A 47 10.33 -6.90 7.83
CA LEU A 47 9.14 -7.61 8.29
C LEU A 47 9.52 -8.96 8.91
N THR A 48 10.44 -9.69 8.29
CA THR A 48 10.98 -10.94 8.84
C THR A 48 11.65 -10.71 10.19
N SER A 49 12.49 -9.68 10.32
CA SER A 49 13.12 -9.32 11.61
C SER A 49 12.07 -8.90 12.64
N TYR A 50 11.03 -8.18 12.24
CA TYR A 50 9.94 -7.82 13.14
C TYR A 50 9.21 -9.05 13.68
N GLN A 51 8.92 -10.02 12.82
CA GLN A 51 8.25 -11.27 13.19
C GLN A 51 9.14 -12.17 14.07
N ASN A 52 10.42 -12.26 13.77
CA ASN A 52 11.32 -13.21 14.45
C ASN A 52 11.97 -12.64 15.72
N ASP A 53 12.11 -11.31 15.81
CA ASP A 53 12.82 -10.67 16.93
C ASP A 53 11.87 -9.84 17.79
N THR A 54 11.05 -8.97 17.18
CA THR A 54 10.25 -7.99 17.94
C THR A 54 9.03 -8.64 18.57
N LEU A 55 8.25 -9.41 17.81
CA LEU A 55 7.05 -10.06 18.34
C LEU A 55 7.35 -11.05 19.47
N PRO A 56 8.36 -11.95 19.38
CA PRO A 56 8.72 -12.82 20.48
C PRO A 56 9.15 -12.06 21.74
N ARG A 57 9.87 -10.95 21.60
CA ARG A 57 10.24 -10.11 22.76
C ARG A 57 9.00 -9.50 23.42
N THR A 58 8.04 -9.04 22.62
CA THR A 58 6.77 -8.50 23.13
C THR A 58 5.99 -9.59 23.88
N TYR A 59 5.88 -10.79 23.30
CA TYR A 59 5.25 -11.93 23.98
C TYR A 59 5.93 -12.28 25.30
N ASN A 60 7.25 -12.37 25.29
CA ASN A 60 8.03 -12.65 26.51
C ASN A 60 7.87 -11.57 27.58
N TYR A 61 7.74 -10.31 27.16
CA TYR A 61 7.43 -9.21 28.07
C TYR A 61 6.06 -9.42 28.75
N LEU A 62 5.02 -9.76 27.99
CA LEU A 62 3.69 -10.04 28.51
C LEU A 62 3.72 -11.23 29.48
N LEU A 63 4.40 -12.30 29.08
CA LEU A 63 4.51 -13.51 29.89
C LEU A 63 5.25 -13.27 31.22
N SER A 64 6.37 -12.54 31.18
CA SER A 64 7.13 -12.22 32.37
C SER A 64 6.35 -11.33 33.34
N ASN A 65 5.59 -10.37 32.83
CA ASN A 65 4.71 -9.54 33.65
C ASN A 65 3.57 -10.36 34.27
N TYR A 66 2.93 -11.22 33.48
CA TYR A 66 1.94 -12.15 34.01
C TYR A 66 2.49 -12.98 35.17
N GLN A 67 3.65 -13.61 34.99
CA GLN A 67 4.31 -14.41 36.04
C GLN A 67 4.69 -13.59 37.27
N HIS A 68 5.18 -12.38 37.07
CA HIS A 68 5.51 -11.45 38.12
C HIS A 68 4.29 -11.11 38.99
N TYR A 69 3.20 -10.69 38.36
CA TYR A 69 1.99 -10.34 39.09
C TYR A 69 1.27 -11.55 39.67
N ASP A 70 1.35 -12.72 39.03
CA ASP A 70 0.84 -13.97 39.59
C ASP A 70 1.57 -14.35 40.89
N SER A 71 2.91 -14.21 40.92
CA SER A 71 3.72 -14.41 42.12
C SER A 71 3.29 -13.49 43.28
N ILE A 72 3.11 -12.19 42.99
CA ILE A 72 2.68 -11.23 44.01
C ILE A 72 1.26 -11.49 44.50
N ALA A 73 0.34 -11.82 43.60
CA ALA A 73 -1.07 -12.07 43.94
C ALA A 73 -1.24 -13.28 44.86
N ASN A 74 -0.36 -14.29 44.73
CA ASN A 74 -0.39 -15.53 45.49
C ASN A 74 0.45 -15.50 46.79
N ASP A 75 1.29 -14.47 46.97
CA ASP A 75 2.17 -14.34 48.16
C ASP A 75 1.41 -13.76 49.37
N SER A 76 0.68 -14.63 50.08
CA SER A 76 -0.02 -14.24 51.30
C SER A 76 0.88 -14.07 52.51
N ALA A 77 2.10 -14.59 52.46
CA ALA A 77 3.04 -14.53 53.58
C ALA A 77 3.77 -13.17 53.69
N HIS A 78 4.05 -12.53 52.53
CA HIS A 78 4.89 -11.32 52.51
C HIS A 78 4.15 -10.11 51.96
N GLN A 79 2.94 -10.27 51.36
CA GLN A 79 2.22 -9.18 50.74
C GLN A 79 0.89 -8.86 51.44
N THR A 80 0.58 -7.57 51.53
CA THR A 80 -0.69 -7.11 52.08
C THR A 80 -1.86 -7.48 51.15
N LEU A 81 -3.06 -7.56 51.72
CA LEU A 81 -4.28 -7.86 50.91
C LEU A 81 -4.45 -6.86 49.76
N VAL A 82 -4.21 -5.56 49.98
CA VAL A 82 -4.35 -4.51 48.99
C VAL A 82 -3.37 -4.73 47.82
N VAL A 83 -2.11 -5.03 48.11
CA VAL A 83 -1.07 -5.31 47.12
C VAL A 83 -1.44 -6.54 46.27
N ARG A 84 -1.87 -7.62 46.94
CA ARG A 84 -2.32 -8.84 46.23
C ARG A 84 -3.53 -8.63 45.35
N GLN A 85 -4.51 -7.84 45.82
CA GLN A 85 -5.66 -7.49 44.97
C GLN A 85 -5.28 -6.66 43.74
N GLN A 86 -4.38 -5.68 43.88
CA GLN A 86 -3.87 -4.92 42.76
C GLN A 86 -3.07 -5.80 41.79
N ALA A 87 -2.20 -6.65 42.29
CA ALA A 87 -1.45 -7.61 41.48
C ALA A 87 -2.39 -8.58 40.73
N SER A 88 -3.47 -9.04 41.36
CA SER A 88 -4.48 -9.91 40.72
C SER A 88 -5.16 -9.23 39.54
N ARG A 89 -5.43 -7.92 39.62
CA ARG A 89 -6.00 -7.17 38.48
C ARG A 89 -4.99 -7.11 37.33
N GLN A 90 -3.74 -6.71 37.61
CA GLN A 90 -2.68 -6.64 36.59
C GLN A 90 -2.42 -8.02 35.94
N ARG A 91 -2.41 -9.08 36.74
CA ARG A 91 -2.29 -10.45 36.25
C ARG A 91 -3.43 -10.79 35.27
N THR A 92 -4.67 -10.40 35.60
CA THR A 92 -5.84 -10.66 34.72
C THR A 92 -5.72 -9.91 33.40
N ASP A 93 -5.25 -8.66 33.44
CA ASP A 93 -5.04 -7.84 32.24
C ASP A 93 -3.99 -8.50 31.31
N PHE A 94 -2.81 -8.88 31.85
CA PHE A 94 -1.78 -9.57 31.07
C PHE A 94 -2.21 -10.95 30.58
N LEU A 95 -3.03 -11.68 31.35
CA LEU A 95 -3.61 -12.95 30.92
C LEU A 95 -4.51 -12.74 29.70
N GLY A 96 -5.35 -11.70 29.70
CA GLY A 96 -6.21 -11.34 28.58
C GLY A 96 -5.40 -11.00 27.32
N GLU A 97 -4.30 -10.24 27.47
CA GLU A 97 -3.39 -9.93 26.35
C GLU A 97 -2.70 -11.19 25.80
N LEU A 98 -2.24 -12.09 26.68
CA LEU A 98 -1.64 -13.37 26.28
C LEU A 98 -2.64 -14.28 25.54
N GLN A 99 -3.88 -14.36 26.03
CA GLN A 99 -4.94 -15.16 25.37
C GLN A 99 -5.28 -14.64 23.98
N ASN A 100 -5.22 -13.32 23.78
CA ASN A 100 -5.49 -12.68 22.51
C ASN A 100 -4.25 -12.47 21.65
N TRP A 101 -3.08 -12.93 22.10
CA TRP A 101 -1.79 -12.62 21.48
C TRP A 101 -1.75 -12.96 19.99
N GLN A 102 -2.28 -14.12 19.58
CA GLN A 102 -2.20 -14.56 18.19
C GLN A 102 -2.93 -13.58 17.25
N ALA A 103 -4.13 -13.11 17.63
CA ALA A 103 -4.88 -12.11 16.87
C ALA A 103 -4.17 -10.75 16.87
N SER A 104 -3.66 -10.33 18.03
CA SER A 104 -2.91 -9.08 18.18
C SER A 104 -1.62 -9.10 17.36
N ALA A 105 -0.87 -10.21 17.38
CA ALA A 105 0.35 -10.37 16.59
C ALA A 105 0.08 -10.26 15.08
N GLN A 106 -1.01 -10.86 14.59
CA GLN A 106 -1.40 -10.73 13.19
C GLN A 106 -1.70 -9.28 12.82
N GLN A 107 -2.46 -8.57 13.64
CA GLN A 107 -2.75 -7.14 13.42
C GLN A 107 -1.47 -6.28 13.43
N LEU A 108 -0.54 -6.58 14.34
CA LEU A 108 0.75 -5.88 14.41
C LEU A 108 1.60 -6.12 13.15
N ILE A 109 1.59 -7.34 12.60
CA ILE A 109 2.28 -7.67 11.35
C ILE A 109 1.67 -6.86 10.19
N GLU A 110 0.34 -6.86 10.07
CA GLU A 110 -0.37 -6.13 9.02
C GLU A 110 -0.13 -4.61 9.12
N ALA A 111 -0.22 -4.06 10.32
CA ALA A 111 0.07 -2.65 10.57
C ALA A 111 1.53 -2.30 10.22
N LYS A 112 2.48 -3.17 10.59
CA LYS A 112 3.90 -2.99 10.25
C LYS A 112 4.14 -3.05 8.75
N GLN A 113 3.53 -4.00 8.06
CA GLN A 113 3.61 -4.14 6.61
C GLN A 113 3.07 -2.89 5.90
N ASN A 114 1.88 -2.44 6.28
CA ASN A 114 1.27 -1.23 5.73
C ASN A 114 2.16 0.01 5.95
N ALA A 115 2.69 0.18 7.16
CA ALA A 115 3.60 1.29 7.48
C ALA A 115 4.90 1.26 6.67
N LEU A 116 5.43 0.07 6.36
CA LEU A 116 6.64 -0.08 5.54
C LEU A 116 6.35 0.12 4.04
N LEU A 117 5.17 -0.27 3.56
CA LEU A 117 4.78 -0.13 2.16
C LEU A 117 4.34 1.29 1.81
N GLN A 118 3.74 2.03 2.75
CA GLN A 118 3.21 3.38 2.49
C GLN A 118 4.19 4.30 1.76
N PRO A 119 5.46 4.47 2.19
CA PRO A 119 6.39 5.35 1.49
C PRO A 119 6.73 4.87 0.07
N VAL A 120 6.60 3.57 -0.23
CA VAL A 120 6.78 3.03 -1.58
C VAL A 120 5.60 3.40 -2.46
N TYR A 121 4.37 3.25 -1.95
CA TYR A 121 3.16 3.71 -2.65
C TYR A 121 3.21 5.21 -2.93
N ASP A 122 3.58 6.03 -1.93
CA ASP A 122 3.69 7.48 -2.10
C ASP A 122 4.69 7.85 -3.20
N LYS A 123 5.83 7.16 -3.25
CA LYS A 123 6.85 7.34 -4.29
C LYS A 123 6.33 6.98 -5.68
N VAL A 124 5.58 5.88 -5.80
CA VAL A 124 4.97 5.45 -7.06
C VAL A 124 3.88 6.42 -7.50
N LEU A 125 2.98 6.82 -6.60
CA LEU A 125 1.92 7.79 -6.90
C LEU A 125 2.49 9.14 -7.35
N LYS A 126 3.56 9.61 -6.71
CA LYS A 126 4.27 10.82 -7.14
C LYS A 126 4.85 10.70 -8.55
N ALA A 127 5.45 9.56 -8.88
CA ALA A 127 5.98 9.32 -10.22
C ALA A 127 4.85 9.25 -11.28
N ILE A 128 3.70 8.68 -10.93
CA ILE A 128 2.51 8.66 -11.79
C ILE A 128 2.03 10.09 -12.07
N ASP A 129 1.90 10.93 -11.04
CA ASP A 129 1.48 12.33 -11.16
C ASP A 129 2.45 13.14 -12.04
N GLU A 130 3.76 12.96 -11.84
CA GLU A 130 4.78 13.62 -12.66
C GLU A 130 4.69 13.19 -14.14
N VAL A 131 4.58 11.89 -14.42
CA VAL A 131 4.42 11.35 -15.79
C VAL A 131 3.11 11.83 -16.40
N ALA A 132 2.02 11.85 -15.65
CA ALA A 132 0.72 12.35 -16.13
C ALA A 132 0.84 13.81 -16.58
N LYS A 133 1.46 14.66 -15.78
CA LYS A 133 1.69 16.07 -16.09
C LYS A 133 2.60 16.24 -17.32
N GLU A 134 3.72 15.52 -17.38
CA GLU A 134 4.67 15.58 -18.49
C GLU A 134 4.07 15.14 -19.83
N LYS A 135 3.15 14.17 -19.81
CA LYS A 135 2.52 13.60 -21.01
C LYS A 135 1.12 14.17 -21.31
N GLY A 136 0.67 15.14 -20.50
CA GLY A 136 -0.59 15.84 -20.70
C GLY A 136 -1.84 14.98 -20.42
N TYR A 137 -1.73 14.00 -19.53
CA TYR A 137 -2.89 13.25 -19.05
C TYR A 137 -3.64 14.08 -18.01
N SER A 138 -4.94 14.25 -18.21
CA SER A 138 -5.83 14.95 -17.26
C SER A 138 -6.25 14.04 -16.11
N TYR A 139 -6.36 12.73 -16.39
CA TYR A 139 -6.78 11.71 -15.42
C TYR A 139 -6.00 10.42 -15.64
N VAL A 140 -5.67 9.75 -14.56
CA VAL A 140 -5.07 8.41 -14.58
C VAL A 140 -5.91 7.50 -13.68
N PHE A 141 -6.40 6.40 -14.25
CA PHE A 141 -7.24 5.42 -13.57
C PHE A 141 -6.41 4.20 -13.16
N ASN A 142 -6.82 3.52 -12.09
CA ASN A 142 -6.32 2.18 -11.84
C ASN A 142 -6.85 1.23 -12.93
N ARG A 143 -5.98 0.41 -13.51
CA ARG A 143 -6.34 -0.55 -14.57
C ARG A 143 -7.50 -1.47 -14.16
N GLU A 144 -7.60 -1.80 -12.89
CA GLU A 144 -8.66 -2.66 -12.34
C GLU A 144 -10.05 -2.04 -12.41
N SER A 145 -10.13 -0.71 -12.46
CA SER A 145 -11.40 0.02 -12.62
C SER A 145 -11.84 0.15 -14.08
N LEU A 146 -11.05 -0.35 -15.03
CA LEU A 146 -11.31 -0.24 -16.47
C LEU A 146 -11.54 -1.61 -17.08
N LEU A 147 -12.68 -1.78 -17.79
CA LEU A 147 -12.94 -2.99 -18.58
C LEU A 147 -12.07 -3.03 -19.84
N VAL A 148 -11.92 -1.89 -20.51
CA VAL A 148 -11.13 -1.74 -21.74
C VAL A 148 -10.36 -0.42 -21.69
N GLY A 149 -9.15 -0.41 -22.23
CA GLY A 149 -8.33 0.79 -22.41
C GLY A 149 -7.32 0.60 -23.54
N PRO A 150 -7.10 1.63 -24.38
CA PRO A 150 -6.12 1.56 -25.46
C PRO A 150 -4.71 1.31 -24.88
N PRO A 151 -3.92 0.37 -25.45
CA PRO A 151 -2.56 0.09 -24.93
C PRO A 151 -1.65 1.31 -24.90
N ALA A 152 -1.85 2.28 -25.81
CA ALA A 152 -1.09 3.52 -25.88
C ALA A 152 -1.28 4.43 -24.64
N ASP A 153 -2.38 4.27 -23.91
CA ASP A 153 -2.69 5.06 -22.71
C ASP A 153 -2.28 4.35 -21.40
N ASN A 154 -1.54 3.25 -21.50
CA ASN A 154 -0.93 2.59 -20.37
C ASN A 154 0.34 3.32 -19.93
N LEU A 155 0.33 3.89 -18.72
CA LEU A 155 1.45 4.65 -18.17
C LEU A 155 2.56 3.76 -17.56
N LEU A 156 2.33 2.46 -17.42
CA LEU A 156 3.28 1.55 -16.76
C LEU A 156 4.72 1.65 -17.31
N PRO A 157 4.97 1.65 -18.64
CA PRO A 157 6.33 1.74 -19.15
C PRO A 157 7.02 3.07 -18.81
N MET A 158 6.27 4.19 -18.90
CA MET A 158 6.79 5.53 -18.63
C MET A 158 7.09 5.74 -17.15
N VAL A 159 6.22 5.22 -16.27
CA VAL A 159 6.41 5.30 -14.81
C VAL A 159 7.57 4.40 -14.38
N ALA A 160 7.69 3.20 -14.95
CA ALA A 160 8.82 2.31 -14.69
C ALA A 160 10.16 2.93 -15.10
N GLU A 161 10.21 3.58 -16.25
CA GLU A 161 11.39 4.35 -16.70
C GLU A 161 11.71 5.49 -15.74
N LYS A 162 10.72 6.28 -15.35
CA LYS A 162 10.85 7.37 -14.38
C LYS A 162 11.42 6.89 -13.03
N LEU A 163 10.97 5.75 -12.55
CA LEU A 163 11.42 5.12 -11.31
C LEU A 163 12.71 4.31 -11.48
N LYS A 164 13.21 4.16 -12.73
CA LYS A 164 14.40 3.35 -13.08
C LYS A 164 14.25 1.89 -12.65
N VAL A 165 13.04 1.34 -12.73
CA VAL A 165 12.76 -0.08 -12.48
C VAL A 165 12.62 -0.84 -13.80
N LYS A 166 13.07 -2.10 -13.81
CA LYS A 166 13.01 -2.94 -15.01
C LYS A 166 11.66 -3.64 -15.07
N LEU A 167 10.97 -3.46 -16.20
CA LEU A 167 9.77 -4.24 -16.48
C LEU A 167 10.16 -5.69 -16.85
N PRO A 168 9.38 -6.69 -16.40
CA PRO A 168 9.50 -8.05 -16.92
C PRO A 168 9.27 -8.07 -18.43
N PRO A 169 9.92 -8.98 -19.19
CA PRO A 169 9.63 -9.10 -20.61
C PRO A 169 8.14 -9.39 -20.83
N ALA A 170 7.56 -8.69 -21.82
CA ALA A 170 6.15 -8.81 -22.17
C ALA A 170 5.80 -10.28 -22.49
N GLY A 171 5.12 -10.95 -21.59
CA GLY A 171 4.76 -12.37 -21.71
C GLY A 171 4.57 -13.08 -20.36
N THR A 172 5.10 -12.55 -19.29
CA THR A 172 4.93 -13.12 -17.94
C THR A 172 3.92 -12.30 -17.14
N GLN A 173 2.67 -12.25 -17.61
CA GLN A 173 1.58 -11.77 -16.77
C GLN A 173 1.31 -12.85 -15.72
N THR A 174 1.91 -12.70 -14.55
CA THR A 174 1.48 -13.42 -13.36
C THR A 174 0.10 -12.87 -13.00
N GLN A 175 -0.96 -13.50 -13.52
CA GLN A 175 -2.28 -13.32 -12.96
C GLN A 175 -2.20 -13.73 -11.48
N PRO A 176 -2.63 -12.89 -10.53
CA PRO A 176 -2.89 -13.39 -9.20
C PRO A 176 -3.97 -14.46 -9.34
N THR A 177 -3.60 -15.70 -9.15
CA THR A 177 -4.53 -16.82 -9.04
C THR A 177 -5.38 -16.56 -7.79
N GLN A 178 -6.49 -15.87 -7.96
CA GLN A 178 -7.60 -15.97 -7.01
C GLN A 178 -8.05 -17.43 -7.03
N LYS A 179 -7.57 -18.17 -6.04
CA LYS A 179 -8.07 -19.51 -5.76
C LYS A 179 -9.52 -19.34 -5.30
N LEU A 180 -10.46 -19.49 -6.25
CA LEU A 180 -11.87 -19.61 -5.89
C LEU A 180 -12.02 -20.77 -4.90
N PRO A 181 -12.78 -20.58 -3.81
CA PRO A 181 -13.12 -21.69 -2.94
C PRO A 181 -13.91 -22.74 -3.73
N PRO A 182 -13.71 -24.03 -3.45
CA PRO A 182 -14.45 -25.08 -4.14
C PRO A 182 -15.96 -24.91 -3.90
N LYS A 183 -16.74 -24.85 -5.00
CA LYS A 183 -18.18 -24.98 -4.92
C LYS A 183 -18.49 -26.35 -4.28
N THR A 184 -18.92 -26.34 -3.03
CA THR A 184 -19.63 -27.48 -2.45
C THR A 184 -20.98 -27.57 -3.17
N GLY A 185 -21.05 -28.50 -4.12
CA GLY A 185 -22.29 -28.92 -4.68
C GLY A 185 -23.04 -29.83 -3.68
N ASN A 186 -24.24 -29.55 -3.45
CA ASN A 186 -25.37 -30.50 -3.37
C ASN A 186 -26.61 -29.76 -3.73
#